data_437e70689e26feb42f354ade638ee744
#
_entry.id   437e70689e26feb42f354ade638ee744
#
_cell.length_a   1.000
_cell.length_b   1.000
_cell.length_c   1.000
_cell.angle_alpha   90.00
_cell.angle_beta   90.00
_cell.angle_gamma   90.00
#
_symmetry.space_group_name_H-M   'P 1'
#
loop_
_entity.id
_entity.type
_entity.pdbx_description
1 polymer ?
#
loop_
_entity_poly.entity_id
_entity_poly.type
_entity_poly.pdbx_seq_one_letter_code
_entity_poly.pdbx_strand_id
1 'polypeptide(L)'
;MFPLLFIGMTLAFASCSEDSNDPKYTSRCPRFSDVTCRSLSGGTVLQAGQPIVVTAVQRSQGKLLNGTTYEWSCEINDSTTHKKKQGLIYDYDKSDPRDTLIINEPGEYTIRLEAKYKISGLYDGSVGTEKFSGGEVSYTTSPFNYRANLKKKFRVIAAPQTQE
;
A
#
# COMPACT_ATOMS: atom_id res chain seq x y z
N MET A 1 5.73 -74.66 28.01
CA MET A 1 4.71 -73.99 27.20
C MET A 1 4.58 -72.57 27.70
N PHE A 2 5.34 -71.61 27.11
CA PHE A 2 5.34 -70.18 27.55
C PHE A 2 4.60 -69.38 26.51
N PRO A 3 3.64 -68.53 26.87
CA PRO A 3 3.04 -67.61 25.90
C PRO A 3 3.92 -66.40 25.77
N LEU A 4 4.26 -66.08 24.48
CA LEU A 4 4.94 -64.84 24.07
C LEU A 4 3.93 -63.69 24.12
N LEU A 5 4.21 -62.72 25.01
CA LEU A 5 3.42 -61.48 25.10
C LEU A 5 3.96 -60.51 24.07
N PHE A 6 3.21 -60.27 22.96
CA PHE A 6 3.51 -59.21 22.00
C PHE A 6 3.00 -57.87 22.55
N ILE A 7 3.93 -57.04 22.99
CA ILE A 7 3.64 -55.65 23.33
C ILE A 7 3.65 -54.85 22.03
N GLY A 8 2.47 -54.55 21.52
CA GLY A 8 2.28 -53.66 20.41
C GLY A 8 2.58 -52.22 20.81
N MET A 9 3.71 -51.72 20.37
CA MET A 9 4.11 -50.32 20.54
C MET A 9 3.36 -49.46 19.48
N THR A 10 2.22 -48.88 19.86
CA THR A 10 1.51 -47.90 19.03
C THR A 10 2.31 -46.59 19.02
N LEU A 11 3.03 -46.33 17.93
CA LEU A 11 3.60 -45.04 17.64
C LEU A 11 2.45 -44.06 17.35
N ALA A 12 2.09 -43.26 18.34
CA ALA A 12 1.25 -42.09 18.14
C ALA A 12 2.07 -41.05 17.35
N PHE A 13 1.86 -40.97 16.05
CA PHE A 13 2.29 -39.82 15.29
C PHE A 13 1.45 -38.62 15.76
N ALA A 14 2.04 -37.83 16.66
CA ALA A 14 1.53 -36.48 16.91
C ALA A 14 1.72 -35.69 15.60
N SER A 15 0.68 -35.65 14.79
CA SER A 15 0.57 -34.69 13.71
C SER A 15 0.55 -33.32 14.37
N CYS A 16 1.69 -32.62 14.40
CA CYS A 16 1.70 -31.17 14.58
C CYS A 16 1.01 -30.58 13.37
N SER A 17 -0.30 -30.45 13.42
CA SER A 17 -0.98 -29.46 12.60
C SER A 17 -0.56 -28.10 13.16
N GLU A 18 0.46 -27.47 12.58
CA GLU A 18 0.69 -26.06 12.80
C GLU A 18 -0.62 -25.37 12.43
N ASP A 19 -1.23 -24.73 13.43
CA ASP A 19 -2.50 -24.05 13.26
C ASP A 19 -2.23 -22.91 12.29
N SER A 20 -2.63 -23.07 11.03
CA SER A 20 -2.39 -22.13 9.95
C SER A 20 -3.01 -20.75 10.24
N ASN A 21 -3.86 -20.67 11.27
CA ASN A 21 -4.48 -19.45 11.76
C ASN A 21 -3.67 -18.74 12.88
N ASP A 22 -2.47 -19.24 13.25
CA ASP A 22 -1.65 -18.55 14.25
C ASP A 22 -1.30 -17.11 13.75
N PRO A 23 -1.66 -16.06 14.51
CA PRO A 23 -1.41 -14.68 14.15
C PRO A 23 0.06 -14.35 13.84
N LYS A 24 1.01 -15.15 14.34
CA LYS A 24 2.44 -14.97 14.08
C LYS A 24 2.83 -15.31 12.64
N TYR A 25 2.06 -16.16 11.94
CA TYR A 25 2.27 -16.55 10.54
C TYR A 25 1.34 -15.87 9.56
N THR A 26 0.43 -15.04 10.04
CA THR A 26 -0.56 -14.34 9.21
C THR A 26 -0.02 -13.00 8.75
N SER A 27 0.04 -12.80 7.43
CA SER A 27 0.41 -11.52 6.82
C SER A 27 -0.65 -10.47 7.11
N ARG A 28 -0.21 -9.28 7.48
CA ARG A 28 -1.07 -8.11 7.64
C ARG A 28 -0.61 -7.01 6.70
N CYS A 29 -1.52 -6.45 5.91
CA CYS A 29 -1.19 -5.39 4.97
C CYS A 29 -1.43 -4.00 5.55
N PRO A 30 -0.69 -2.99 5.10
CA PRO A 30 -0.90 -1.62 5.54
C PRO A 30 -2.31 -1.15 5.22
N ARG A 31 -2.87 -0.33 6.13
CA ARG A 31 -4.12 0.39 5.89
C ARG A 31 -3.82 1.87 5.78
N PHE A 32 -4.49 2.53 4.87
CA PHE A 32 -4.29 3.95 4.60
C PHE A 32 -5.48 4.77 5.08
N SER A 33 -5.19 6.01 5.51
CA SER A 33 -6.21 6.96 5.98
C SER A 33 -6.33 8.18 5.09
N ASP A 34 -5.31 8.49 4.28
CA ASP A 34 -5.31 9.66 3.40
C ASP A 34 -4.20 9.57 2.34
N VAL A 35 -4.25 10.48 1.38
CA VAL A 35 -3.12 10.92 0.54
C VAL A 35 -2.96 12.41 0.77
N THR A 36 -1.79 12.84 1.23
CA THR A 36 -1.48 14.28 1.35
C THR A 36 -0.77 14.77 0.10
N CYS A 37 -1.14 15.97 -0.36
CA CYS A 37 -0.44 16.71 -1.41
C CYS A 37 0.01 18.03 -0.81
N ARG A 38 1.32 18.29 -0.79
CA ARG A 38 1.91 19.48 -0.18
C ARG A 38 2.97 20.08 -1.09
N SER A 39 3.17 21.40 -1.00
CA SER A 39 4.34 22.04 -1.59
C SER A 39 5.61 21.51 -0.94
N LEU A 40 6.77 21.66 -1.57
CA LEU A 40 8.06 21.25 -0.99
C LEU A 40 8.33 21.91 0.36
N SER A 41 7.83 23.14 0.59
CA SER A 41 7.89 23.86 1.87
C SER A 41 6.87 23.36 2.92
N GLY A 42 6.04 22.34 2.58
CA GLY A 42 5.04 21.75 3.48
C GLY A 42 3.66 22.43 3.44
N GLY A 43 3.49 23.49 2.67
CA GLY A 43 2.21 24.21 2.52
C GLY A 43 1.16 23.39 1.76
N THR A 44 -0.11 23.74 1.95
CA THR A 44 -1.27 23.12 1.26
C THR A 44 -1.67 23.84 -0.02
N VAL A 45 -1.14 25.03 -0.27
CA VAL A 45 -1.33 25.78 -1.53
C VAL A 45 -0.36 25.20 -2.55
N LEU A 46 -0.89 24.63 -3.62
CA LEU A 46 -0.13 23.99 -4.68
C LEU A 46 -0.16 24.88 -5.92
N GLN A 47 1.02 25.23 -6.44
CA GLN A 47 1.19 26.14 -7.57
C GLN A 47 1.77 25.43 -8.77
N ALA A 48 1.30 25.81 -9.97
CA ALA A 48 1.85 25.32 -11.22
C ALA A 48 3.36 25.60 -11.33
N GLY A 49 4.12 24.64 -11.85
CA GLY A 49 5.58 24.71 -11.99
C GLY A 49 6.36 24.46 -10.70
N GLN A 50 5.71 24.30 -9.55
CA GLN A 50 6.39 24.02 -8.28
C GLN A 50 6.32 22.53 -7.90
N PRO A 51 7.35 22.01 -7.22
CA PRO A 51 7.35 20.63 -6.76
C PRO A 51 6.23 20.37 -5.74
N ILE A 52 5.48 19.29 -5.95
CA ILE A 52 4.40 18.81 -5.09
C ILE A 52 4.82 17.46 -4.53
N VAL A 53 4.90 17.37 -3.21
CA VAL A 53 5.16 16.11 -2.50
C VAL A 53 3.83 15.42 -2.21
N VAL A 54 3.68 14.21 -2.70
CA VAL A 54 2.53 13.33 -2.44
C VAL A 54 2.94 12.21 -1.51
N THR A 55 2.12 11.94 -0.49
CA THR A 55 2.41 10.91 0.51
C THR A 55 1.14 10.16 0.84
N ALA A 56 1.18 8.83 0.77
CA ALA A 56 0.10 8.01 1.28
C ALA A 56 0.26 7.82 2.80
N VAL A 57 -0.74 8.27 3.56
CA VAL A 57 -0.72 8.25 5.02
C VAL A 57 -1.22 6.90 5.51
N GLN A 58 -0.33 6.12 6.12
CA GLN A 58 -0.68 4.84 6.73
C GLN A 58 -1.27 5.04 8.13
N ARG A 59 -2.43 4.43 8.39
CA ARG A 59 -3.01 4.34 9.75
C ARG A 59 -2.58 3.07 10.50
N SER A 60 -2.13 2.05 9.77
CA SER A 60 -1.53 0.85 10.35
C SER A 60 -0.44 0.31 9.43
N GLN A 61 0.60 -0.22 10.04
CA GLN A 61 1.73 -0.83 9.33
C GLN A 61 1.41 -2.26 8.91
N GLY A 62 2.13 -2.73 7.90
CA GLY A 62 2.12 -4.11 7.48
C GLY A 62 2.94 -5.03 8.41
N LYS A 63 2.76 -6.33 8.23
CA LYS A 63 3.51 -7.38 8.92
C LYS A 63 3.67 -8.58 8.00
N LEU A 64 4.83 -9.21 8.03
CA LEU A 64 5.15 -10.41 7.23
C LEU A 64 4.91 -10.20 5.72
N LEU A 65 5.42 -9.09 5.20
CA LEU A 65 5.37 -8.75 3.80
C LEU A 65 6.71 -9.09 3.15
N ASN A 66 6.67 -9.85 2.06
CA ASN A 66 7.87 -10.35 1.35
C ASN A 66 8.36 -9.38 0.28
N GLY A 67 7.63 -8.33 0.02
CA GLY A 67 8.01 -7.31 -0.92
C GLY A 67 6.90 -6.32 -1.20
N THR A 68 7.29 -5.12 -1.59
CA THR A 68 6.40 -3.98 -1.83
C THR A 68 6.78 -3.29 -3.12
N THR A 69 5.79 -2.88 -3.90
CA THR A 69 5.97 -1.96 -5.03
C THR A 69 4.95 -0.84 -4.94
N TYR A 70 5.37 0.37 -5.31
CA TYR A 70 4.50 1.53 -5.41
C TYR A 70 4.50 2.05 -6.85
N GLU A 71 3.32 2.36 -7.36
CA GLU A 71 3.17 3.05 -8.64
C GLU A 71 2.27 4.27 -8.45
N TRP A 72 2.87 5.45 -8.60
CA TRP A 72 2.18 6.72 -8.58
C TRP A 72 1.78 7.15 -9.99
N SER A 73 0.59 7.71 -10.13
CA SER A 73 0.16 8.39 -11.36
C SER A 73 -0.68 9.62 -11.00
N CYS A 74 -0.60 10.65 -11.85
CA CYS A 74 -1.41 11.85 -11.75
C CYS A 74 -2.14 12.08 -13.07
N GLU A 75 -3.41 12.43 -12.99
CA GLU A 75 -4.30 12.56 -14.14
C GLU A 75 -5.07 13.89 -14.09
N ILE A 76 -5.31 14.45 -15.27
CA ILE A 76 -6.27 15.53 -15.52
C ILE A 76 -7.12 15.15 -16.73
N ASN A 77 -8.45 15.25 -16.63
CA ASN A 77 -9.38 14.91 -17.71
C ASN A 77 -9.07 13.55 -18.36
N ASP A 78 -8.84 12.52 -17.52
CA ASP A 78 -8.47 11.16 -17.91
C ASP A 78 -7.12 11.01 -18.66
N SER A 79 -6.34 12.09 -18.75
CA SER A 79 -4.99 12.07 -19.32
C SER A 79 -3.94 12.00 -18.22
N THR A 80 -3.03 11.03 -18.33
CA THR A 80 -1.92 10.87 -17.37
C THR A 80 -0.85 11.92 -17.62
N THR A 81 -0.59 12.77 -16.62
CA THR A 81 0.42 13.84 -16.67
C THR A 81 1.73 13.45 -15.96
N HIS A 82 1.66 12.47 -15.06
CA HIS A 82 2.82 11.97 -14.33
C HIS A 82 2.65 10.48 -14.04
N LYS A 83 3.74 9.72 -14.16
CA LYS A 83 3.77 8.31 -13.75
C LYS A 83 5.16 7.96 -13.24
N LYS A 84 5.21 7.36 -12.05
CA LYS A 84 6.44 6.85 -11.45
C LYS A 84 6.21 5.52 -10.77
N LYS A 85 7.05 4.55 -11.11
CA LYS A 85 7.04 3.23 -10.49
C LYS A 85 8.30 3.03 -9.67
N GLN A 86 8.12 2.73 -8.40
CA GLN A 86 9.19 2.31 -7.52
C GLN A 86 9.41 0.80 -7.69
N GLY A 87 10.66 0.39 -7.83
CA GLY A 87 11.03 -1.02 -7.92
C GLY A 87 10.63 -1.83 -6.70
N LEU A 88 10.76 -3.15 -6.80
CA LEU A 88 10.43 -4.07 -5.71
C LEU A 88 11.35 -3.82 -4.50
N ILE A 89 10.75 -3.54 -3.35
CA ILE A 89 11.42 -3.38 -2.06
C ILE A 89 11.15 -4.65 -1.25
N TYR A 90 12.20 -5.42 -0.94
CA TYR A 90 12.09 -6.64 -0.16
C TYR A 90 11.98 -6.39 1.34
N ASP A 91 12.56 -5.29 1.82
CA ASP A 91 12.45 -4.85 3.21
C ASP A 91 11.32 -3.83 3.31
N TYR A 92 10.17 -4.29 3.81
CA TYR A 92 8.99 -3.45 3.93
C TYR A 92 9.22 -2.22 4.82
N ASP A 93 10.01 -2.35 5.88
CA ASP A 93 10.25 -1.25 6.83
C ASP A 93 11.02 -0.09 6.19
N LYS A 94 11.70 -0.34 5.06
CA LYS A 94 12.37 0.68 4.24
C LYS A 94 11.49 1.22 3.11
N SER A 95 10.25 0.74 3.00
CA SER A 95 9.34 1.23 1.97
C SER A 95 8.83 2.64 2.31
N ASP A 96 8.87 3.54 1.34
CA ASP A 96 8.36 4.91 1.50
C ASP A 96 7.28 5.18 0.44
N PRO A 97 5.99 5.21 0.82
CA PRO A 97 4.90 5.51 -0.10
C PRO A 97 4.81 7.01 -0.40
N ARG A 98 5.90 7.59 -0.91
CA ARG A 98 6.04 9.01 -1.22
C ARG A 98 6.56 9.21 -2.64
N ASP A 99 6.13 10.30 -3.28
CA ASP A 99 6.67 10.77 -4.53
C ASP A 99 6.68 12.30 -4.60
N THR A 100 7.44 12.84 -5.56
CA THR A 100 7.46 14.26 -5.87
C THR A 100 7.19 14.43 -7.37
N LEU A 101 6.23 15.28 -7.70
CA LEU A 101 5.84 15.57 -9.07
C LEU A 101 5.81 17.08 -9.33
N ILE A 102 5.89 17.49 -10.61
CA ILE A 102 5.74 18.87 -11.04
C ILE A 102 4.56 18.91 -12.02
N ILE A 103 3.63 19.80 -11.78
CA ILE A 103 2.47 20.07 -12.63
C ILE A 103 2.59 21.49 -13.15
N ASN A 104 2.66 21.65 -14.47
CA ASN A 104 2.93 22.95 -15.08
C ASN A 104 1.67 23.79 -15.34
N GLU A 105 0.49 23.16 -15.31
CA GLU A 105 -0.77 23.83 -15.59
C GLU A 105 -1.68 23.85 -14.37
N PRO A 106 -2.39 24.97 -14.10
CA PRO A 106 -3.41 25.01 -13.07
C PRO A 106 -4.61 24.16 -13.45
N GLY A 107 -5.25 23.52 -12.46
CA GLY A 107 -6.42 22.66 -12.71
C GLY A 107 -6.76 21.76 -11.53
N GLU A 108 -7.79 20.95 -11.73
CA GLU A 108 -8.20 19.89 -10.82
C GLU A 108 -7.58 18.55 -11.27
N TYR A 109 -6.82 17.94 -10.39
CA TYR A 109 -6.08 16.71 -10.67
C TYR A 109 -6.52 15.56 -9.78
N THR A 110 -6.33 14.35 -10.28
CA THR A 110 -6.49 13.11 -9.48
C THR A 110 -5.13 12.44 -9.35
N ILE A 111 -4.63 12.33 -8.11
CA ILE A 111 -3.48 11.51 -7.80
C ILE A 111 -3.94 10.09 -7.46
N ARG A 112 -3.21 9.10 -7.97
CA ARG A 112 -3.42 7.68 -7.68
C ARG A 112 -2.14 7.05 -7.17
N LEU A 113 -2.29 6.11 -6.24
CA LEU A 113 -1.24 5.18 -5.84
C LEU A 113 -1.77 3.76 -5.95
N GLU A 114 -1.09 2.92 -6.72
CA GLU A 114 -1.20 1.48 -6.59
C GLU A 114 -0.05 0.98 -5.70
N ALA A 115 -0.39 0.49 -4.52
CA ALA A 115 0.53 -0.19 -3.62
C ALA A 115 0.28 -1.69 -3.68
N LYS A 116 1.31 -2.45 -4.06
CA LYS A 116 1.23 -3.91 -4.20
C LYS A 116 2.18 -4.56 -3.21
N TYR A 117 1.66 -5.51 -2.43
CA TYR A 117 2.40 -6.22 -1.40
C TYR A 117 2.41 -7.72 -1.70
N LYS A 118 3.58 -8.35 -1.64
CA LYS A 118 3.70 -9.80 -1.64
C LYS A 118 3.49 -10.30 -0.22
N ILE A 119 2.60 -11.28 -0.06
CA ILE A 119 2.26 -11.88 1.23
C ILE A 119 2.73 -13.35 1.27
N SER A 120 3.07 -13.82 2.45
CA SER A 120 3.41 -15.21 2.74
C SER A 120 2.27 -15.88 3.47
N GLY A 121 1.62 -16.86 2.82
CA GLY A 121 0.61 -17.68 3.47
C GLY A 121 -0.71 -16.95 3.70
N LEU A 122 -1.24 -17.05 4.91
CA LEU A 122 -2.53 -16.49 5.27
C LEU A 122 -2.49 -14.97 5.32
N TYR A 123 -3.63 -14.38 5.02
CA TYR A 123 -3.85 -12.95 5.06
C TYR A 123 -4.93 -12.59 6.09
N ASP A 124 -4.60 -11.68 7.01
CA ASP A 124 -5.53 -11.08 7.95
C ASP A 124 -5.83 -9.63 7.54
N GLY A 125 -7.04 -9.39 7.10
CA GLY A 125 -7.52 -8.07 6.74
C GLY A 125 -8.70 -8.11 5.78
N SER A 126 -9.54 -7.10 5.87
CA SER A 126 -10.71 -6.94 5.01
C SER A 126 -10.32 -6.37 3.65
N VAL A 127 -10.99 -6.84 2.61
CA VAL A 127 -11.05 -6.22 1.28
C VAL A 127 -12.23 -5.25 1.22
N GLY A 128 -12.27 -4.38 0.22
CA GLY A 128 -13.35 -3.41 0.03
C GLY A 128 -12.82 -1.99 -0.15
N THR A 129 -13.73 -1.02 -0.07
CA THR A 129 -13.41 0.40 -0.29
C THR A 129 -13.70 1.21 0.96
N GLU A 130 -12.75 2.05 1.34
CA GLU A 130 -12.86 3.01 2.43
C GLU A 130 -12.72 4.43 1.86
N LYS A 131 -13.49 5.37 2.39
CA LYS A 131 -13.46 6.77 1.97
C LYS A 131 -12.70 7.61 2.99
N PHE A 132 -12.01 8.65 2.50
CA PHE A 132 -11.40 9.69 3.28
C PHE A 132 -11.64 11.06 2.62
N SER A 133 -11.19 12.14 3.23
CA SER A 133 -11.44 13.49 2.72
C SER A 133 -10.85 13.71 1.31
N GLY A 134 -11.73 13.92 0.34
CA GLY A 134 -11.36 14.15 -1.06
C GLY A 134 -10.91 12.90 -1.83
N GLY A 135 -11.03 11.70 -1.23
CA GLY A 135 -10.57 10.48 -1.88
C GLY A 135 -11.12 9.18 -1.30
N GLU A 136 -10.54 8.09 -1.76
CA GLU A 136 -10.86 6.74 -1.31
C GLU A 136 -9.67 5.80 -1.50
N VAL A 137 -9.71 4.69 -0.81
CA VAL A 137 -8.80 3.56 -1.00
C VAL A 137 -9.60 2.28 -1.17
N SER A 138 -9.28 1.50 -2.20
CA SER A 138 -9.83 0.15 -2.39
C SER A 138 -8.75 -0.88 -2.14
N TYR A 139 -9.14 -1.94 -1.41
CA TYR A 139 -8.27 -3.06 -1.08
C TYR A 139 -8.75 -4.32 -1.79
N THR A 140 -7.83 -5.00 -2.46
CA THR A 140 -8.09 -6.26 -3.13
C THR A 140 -7.00 -7.28 -2.79
N THR A 141 -7.36 -8.56 -2.85
CA THR A 141 -6.42 -9.65 -2.61
C THR A 141 -6.46 -10.66 -3.75
N SER A 142 -5.35 -11.31 -3.99
CA SER A 142 -5.22 -12.48 -4.85
C SER A 142 -4.21 -13.43 -4.20
N PRO A 143 -4.09 -14.70 -4.64
CA PRO A 143 -3.07 -15.58 -4.11
C PRO A 143 -1.70 -14.91 -4.09
N PHE A 144 -1.05 -14.85 -2.93
CA PHE A 144 0.28 -14.25 -2.68
C PHE A 144 0.42 -12.74 -2.88
N ASN A 145 -0.67 -12.01 -3.19
CA ASN A 145 -0.63 -10.57 -3.36
C ASN A 145 -1.81 -9.88 -2.69
N TYR A 146 -1.50 -8.69 -2.18
CA TYR A 146 -2.46 -7.72 -1.70
C TYR A 146 -2.22 -6.39 -2.39
N ARG A 147 -3.29 -5.66 -2.70
CA ARG A 147 -3.22 -4.34 -3.34
C ARG A 147 -4.07 -3.33 -2.59
N ALA A 148 -3.51 -2.13 -2.43
CA ALA A 148 -4.24 -0.95 -2.04
C ALA A 148 -4.17 0.07 -3.19
N ASN A 149 -5.34 0.49 -3.70
CA ASN A 149 -5.46 1.50 -4.74
C ASN A 149 -6.08 2.73 -4.11
N LEU A 150 -5.26 3.77 -3.95
CA LEU A 150 -5.66 5.05 -3.41
C LEU A 150 -5.90 6.03 -4.56
N LYS A 151 -6.92 6.88 -4.42
CA LYS A 151 -7.12 8.04 -5.29
C LYS A 151 -7.59 9.24 -4.49
N LYS A 152 -7.11 10.42 -4.85
CA LYS A 152 -7.49 11.70 -4.24
C LYS A 152 -7.49 12.82 -5.26
N LYS A 153 -8.51 13.68 -5.19
CA LYS A 153 -8.58 14.91 -5.96
C LYS A 153 -7.85 16.03 -5.23
N PHE A 154 -7.17 16.87 -5.98
CA PHE A 154 -6.50 18.07 -5.48
C PHE A 154 -6.46 19.14 -6.57
N ARG A 155 -6.22 20.39 -6.15
CA ARG A 155 -6.20 21.55 -7.04
C ARG A 155 -4.83 22.18 -7.08
N VAL A 156 -4.39 22.54 -8.30
CA VAL A 156 -3.20 23.34 -8.55
C VAL A 156 -3.65 24.71 -9.05
N ILE A 157 -3.16 25.79 -8.46
CA ILE A 157 -3.44 27.16 -8.86
C ILE A 157 -2.33 27.71 -9.77
N ALA A 158 -2.62 28.77 -10.50
CA ALA A 158 -1.59 29.48 -11.28
C ALA A 158 -0.51 30.03 -10.35
N ALA A 159 0.74 30.00 -10.83
CA ALA A 159 1.82 30.71 -10.15
C ALA A 159 1.53 32.20 -10.13
N PRO A 160 1.91 32.95 -9.06
CA PRO A 160 1.80 34.41 -9.04
C PRO A 160 2.57 34.98 -10.25
N GLN A 161 1.91 35.88 -11.01
CA GLN A 161 2.62 36.62 -12.02
C GLN A 161 3.53 37.64 -11.34
N THR A 162 4.83 37.51 -11.54
CA THR A 162 5.78 38.54 -11.14
C THR A 162 5.51 39.76 -12.05
N GLN A 163 4.92 40.81 -11.49
CA GLN A 163 4.85 42.07 -12.20
C GLN A 163 6.30 42.62 -12.27
N GLU A 164 6.83 42.70 -13.49
CA GLU A 164 8.05 43.45 -13.78
C GLU A 164 7.79 44.95 -13.73
#